data_20cb27970bfeb370fd588f08a56fa6a7
#
_entry.id   20cb27970bfeb370fd588f08a56fa6a7
#
_cell.length_a   1.000
_cell.length_b   1.000
_cell.length_c   1.000
_cell.angle_alpha   90.00
_cell.angle_beta   90.00
_cell.angle_gamma   90.00
#
_symmetry.space_group_name_H-M   'P 1'
#
loop_
_entity.id
_entity.type
_entity.pdbx_description
1 polymer ?
#
loop_
_entity_poly.entity_id
_entity_poly.type
_entity_poly.pdbx_seq_one_letter_code
_entity_poly.pdbx_strand_id
1 'polypeptide(L)'
;MKKILSIQTNESLVSSLLRLKDNYCHYEETERILKQHNKVSELIILYRSKQEHRKALELLQRHSDIPAIIDYLQNLSSEYIDIILEFSKHVLERNQEDGIKIFTEDFPEVESLPRPRVYDFLDRNFKNLAIPYLQHVINVWGEKNPLFHNALIHHLRERILNYNDPDVSLDAKRVLLEFLKSSRFYTPENVLALFPYNGEIFVVFIFVHNSNGRYLSKPKCLFRYV
;
A
#
# COMPACT_ATOMS: atom_id res chain seq x y z
N MET A 1 24.07 -21.20 -34.18
CA MET A 1 24.41 -20.06 -33.31
C MET A 1 24.11 -18.69 -33.93
N LYS A 2 24.57 -18.34 -35.17
CA LYS A 2 24.34 -17.03 -35.81
C LYS A 2 22.85 -16.65 -35.97
N LYS A 3 21.96 -17.60 -36.22
CA LYS A 3 20.51 -17.34 -36.42
C LYS A 3 19.77 -17.00 -35.13
N ILE A 4 20.21 -17.55 -33.99
CA ILE A 4 19.63 -17.26 -32.65
C ILE A 4 20.07 -15.87 -32.19
N LEU A 5 21.32 -15.47 -32.43
CA LEU A 5 21.84 -14.13 -32.11
C LEU A 5 21.14 -13.03 -32.92
N SER A 6 20.81 -13.30 -34.22
CA SER A 6 20.09 -12.32 -35.06
C SER A 6 18.63 -12.12 -34.62
N ILE A 7 17.98 -13.13 -34.02
CA ILE A 7 16.61 -13.02 -33.51
C ILE A 7 16.62 -12.20 -32.21
N GLN A 8 17.56 -12.45 -31.30
CA GLN A 8 17.68 -11.66 -30.04
C GLN A 8 18.05 -10.21 -30.27
N THR A 9 18.92 -9.91 -31.25
CA THR A 9 19.26 -8.52 -31.62
C THR A 9 18.06 -7.77 -32.23
N ASN A 10 17.22 -8.43 -33.01
CA ASN A 10 16.02 -7.83 -33.60
C ASN A 10 14.94 -7.56 -32.53
N GLU A 11 14.74 -8.44 -31.54
CA GLU A 11 13.81 -8.22 -30.42
C GLU A 11 14.23 -7.02 -29.57
N SER A 12 15.52 -6.91 -29.24
CA SER A 12 16.07 -5.76 -28.51
C SER A 12 15.89 -4.44 -29.28
N LEU A 13 16.03 -4.45 -30.60
CA LEU A 13 15.82 -3.28 -31.44
C LEU A 13 14.36 -2.83 -31.46
N VAL A 14 13.41 -3.76 -31.63
CA VAL A 14 11.97 -3.44 -31.60
C VAL A 14 11.57 -2.86 -30.26
N SER A 15 11.98 -3.49 -29.17
CA SER A 15 11.71 -3.00 -27.81
C SER A 15 12.28 -1.61 -27.57
N SER A 16 13.51 -1.35 -28.05
CA SER A 16 14.15 -0.02 -27.93
C SER A 16 13.41 1.04 -28.75
N LEU A 17 12.95 0.68 -29.96
CA LEU A 17 12.21 1.59 -30.82
C LEU A 17 10.85 1.95 -30.25
N LEU A 18 10.14 0.97 -29.66
CA LEU A 18 8.83 1.19 -29.04
C LEU A 18 8.91 2.06 -27.76
N ARG A 19 10.07 2.12 -27.09
CA ARG A 19 10.30 2.97 -25.90
C ARG A 19 10.56 4.44 -26.26
N LEU A 20 10.85 4.76 -27.52
CA LEU A 20 11.04 6.15 -27.93
C LEU A 20 9.72 6.92 -27.83
N LYS A 21 9.75 8.11 -27.20
CA LYS A 21 8.56 8.97 -27.06
C LYS A 21 7.96 9.37 -28.41
N ASP A 22 8.82 9.60 -29.39
CA ASP A 22 8.45 10.03 -30.74
C ASP A 22 8.52 8.88 -31.77
N ASN A 23 8.14 7.66 -31.31
CA ASN A 23 8.02 6.57 -32.27
C ASN A 23 6.82 6.83 -33.20
N TYR A 24 7.07 6.95 -34.51
CA TYR A 24 6.05 7.11 -35.55
C TYR A 24 5.35 5.80 -35.92
N CYS A 25 5.42 4.77 -35.07
CA CYS A 25 4.76 3.50 -35.32
C CYS A 25 3.23 3.69 -35.36
N HIS A 26 2.61 3.23 -36.42
CA HIS A 26 1.15 3.21 -36.50
C HIS A 26 0.61 2.22 -35.48
N TYR A 27 -0.11 2.70 -34.49
CA TYR A 27 -0.50 1.93 -33.29
C TYR A 27 -1.24 0.63 -33.64
N GLU A 28 -2.33 0.73 -34.42
CA GLU A 28 -3.19 -0.42 -34.74
C GLU A 28 -2.44 -1.51 -35.53
N GLU A 29 -1.61 -1.10 -36.50
CA GLU A 29 -0.83 -2.02 -37.30
C GLU A 29 0.27 -2.70 -36.48
N THR A 30 0.96 -1.93 -35.63
CA THR A 30 2.00 -2.47 -34.73
C THR A 30 1.38 -3.45 -33.73
N GLU A 31 0.25 -3.10 -33.12
CA GLU A 31 -0.49 -3.98 -32.21
C GLU A 31 -0.89 -5.28 -32.91
N ARG A 32 -1.44 -5.21 -34.11
CA ARG A 32 -1.85 -6.37 -34.90
C ARG A 32 -0.67 -7.30 -35.19
N ILE A 33 0.46 -6.77 -35.64
CA ILE A 33 1.67 -7.54 -35.95
C ILE A 33 2.23 -8.21 -34.69
N LEU A 34 2.33 -7.47 -33.59
CA LEU A 34 2.85 -8.00 -32.32
C LEU A 34 1.95 -9.11 -31.76
N LYS A 35 0.62 -8.97 -31.87
CA LYS A 35 -0.34 -10.01 -31.52
C LYS A 35 -0.20 -11.26 -32.37
N GLN A 36 -0.06 -11.13 -33.69
CA GLN A 36 0.13 -12.25 -34.61
C GLN A 36 1.40 -13.06 -34.32
N HIS A 37 2.44 -12.39 -33.83
CA HIS A 37 3.72 -13.02 -33.49
C HIS A 37 3.87 -13.37 -32.00
N ASN A 38 2.80 -13.25 -31.19
CA ASN A 38 2.81 -13.50 -29.73
C ASN A 38 3.92 -12.74 -28.98
N LYS A 39 4.22 -11.51 -29.40
CA LYS A 39 5.26 -10.67 -28.80
C LYS A 39 4.72 -9.91 -27.61
N VAL A 40 4.55 -10.64 -26.49
CA VAL A 40 3.90 -10.12 -25.26
C VAL A 40 4.67 -8.96 -24.65
N SER A 41 5.99 -9.08 -24.52
CA SER A 41 6.84 -8.04 -23.92
C SER A 41 6.77 -6.73 -24.70
N GLU A 42 6.83 -6.83 -26.04
CA GLU A 42 6.74 -5.68 -26.93
C GLU A 42 5.34 -5.05 -26.93
N LEU A 43 4.29 -5.87 -26.80
CA LEU A 43 2.92 -5.36 -26.63
C LEU A 43 2.76 -4.56 -25.35
N ILE A 44 3.34 -5.02 -24.23
CA ILE A 44 3.31 -4.28 -22.96
C ILE A 44 4.03 -2.93 -23.10
N ILE A 45 5.20 -2.91 -23.78
CA ILE A 45 5.94 -1.67 -24.05
C ILE A 45 5.10 -0.73 -24.91
N LEU A 46 4.47 -1.24 -25.97
CA LEU A 46 3.59 -0.46 -26.85
C LEU A 46 2.43 0.15 -26.06
N TYR A 47 1.71 -0.65 -25.27
CA TYR A 47 0.59 -0.18 -24.46
C TYR A 47 1.04 0.87 -23.43
N ARG A 48 2.19 0.66 -22.77
CA ARG A 48 2.77 1.62 -21.84
C ARG A 48 3.10 2.95 -22.51
N SER A 49 3.72 2.92 -23.70
CA SER A 49 4.08 4.14 -24.45
C SER A 49 2.87 4.93 -24.95
N LYS A 50 1.73 4.28 -25.11
CA LYS A 50 0.45 4.89 -25.53
C LYS A 50 -0.53 5.13 -24.37
N GLN A 51 -0.07 4.96 -23.11
CA GLN A 51 -0.88 5.12 -21.89
C GLN A 51 -2.12 4.19 -21.81
N GLU A 52 -2.10 3.10 -22.57
CA GLU A 52 -3.13 2.06 -22.56
C GLU A 52 -2.87 1.05 -21.41
N HIS A 53 -2.73 1.57 -20.19
CA HIS A 53 -2.27 0.81 -19.02
C HIS A 53 -3.17 -0.37 -18.70
N ARG A 54 -4.47 -0.24 -18.87
CA ARG A 54 -5.44 -1.33 -18.66
C ARG A 54 -5.15 -2.52 -19.56
N LYS A 55 -4.90 -2.30 -20.86
CA LYS A 55 -4.58 -3.39 -21.80
C LYS A 55 -3.26 -4.09 -21.45
N ALA A 56 -2.26 -3.33 -21.00
CA ALA A 56 -0.99 -3.90 -20.56
C ALA A 56 -1.18 -4.82 -19.33
N LEU A 57 -1.92 -4.34 -18.33
CA LEU A 57 -2.19 -5.09 -17.09
C LEU A 57 -3.09 -6.31 -17.31
N GLU A 58 -4.11 -6.21 -18.16
CA GLU A 58 -4.93 -7.37 -18.57
C GLU A 58 -4.09 -8.45 -19.27
N LEU A 59 -3.11 -8.02 -20.09
CA LEU A 59 -2.20 -8.95 -20.77
C LEU A 59 -1.28 -9.64 -19.76
N LEU A 60 -0.69 -8.90 -18.82
CA LEU A 60 0.11 -9.45 -17.73
C LEU A 60 -0.70 -10.42 -16.85
N GLN A 61 -1.94 -10.06 -16.53
CA GLN A 61 -2.84 -10.89 -15.74
C GLN A 61 -3.16 -12.22 -16.43
N ARG A 62 -3.38 -12.23 -17.76
CA ARG A 62 -3.58 -13.47 -18.55
C ARG A 62 -2.37 -14.39 -18.52
N HIS A 63 -1.17 -13.83 -18.44
CA HIS A 63 0.07 -14.60 -18.31
C HIS A 63 0.40 -14.99 -16.87
N SER A 64 -0.42 -14.55 -15.90
CA SER A 64 -0.24 -14.81 -14.45
C SER A 64 1.12 -14.41 -13.89
N ASP A 65 1.74 -13.38 -14.47
CA ASP A 65 3.03 -12.84 -14.05
C ASP A 65 2.85 -11.80 -12.92
N ILE A 66 2.68 -12.29 -11.71
CA ILE A 66 2.46 -11.45 -10.53
C ILE A 66 3.62 -10.47 -10.29
N PRO A 67 4.91 -10.86 -10.32
CA PRO A 67 6.01 -9.93 -10.17
C PRO A 67 5.99 -8.80 -11.20
N ALA A 68 5.71 -9.11 -12.48
CA ALA A 68 5.65 -8.09 -13.52
C ALA A 68 4.46 -7.14 -13.35
N ILE A 69 3.32 -7.62 -12.80
CA ILE A 69 2.18 -6.76 -12.45
C ILE A 69 2.59 -5.81 -11.32
N ILE A 70 3.25 -6.30 -10.27
CA ILE A 70 3.72 -5.48 -9.14
C ILE A 70 4.66 -4.38 -9.65
N ASP A 71 5.71 -4.75 -10.40
CA ASP A 71 6.65 -3.79 -11.00
C ASP A 71 5.93 -2.74 -11.88
N TYR A 72 4.97 -3.18 -12.68
CA TYR A 72 4.20 -2.27 -13.52
C TYR A 72 3.40 -1.26 -12.70
N LEU A 73 2.71 -1.71 -11.65
CA LEU A 73 1.87 -0.86 -10.78
C LEU A 73 2.71 0.12 -9.95
N GLN A 74 3.86 -0.30 -9.43
CA GLN A 74 4.78 0.54 -8.68
C GLN A 74 5.37 1.70 -9.50
N ASN A 75 5.49 1.51 -10.81
CA ASN A 75 6.00 2.51 -11.75
C ASN A 75 4.89 3.32 -12.44
N LEU A 76 3.65 3.24 -11.94
CA LEU A 76 2.52 3.97 -12.50
C LEU A 76 2.30 5.28 -11.74
N SER A 77 2.02 6.37 -12.46
CA SER A 77 1.72 7.67 -11.87
C SER A 77 0.45 7.61 -11.01
N SER A 78 0.39 8.43 -9.95
CA SER A 78 -0.74 8.54 -9.03
C SER A 78 -2.06 8.98 -9.68
N GLU A 79 -2.01 9.55 -10.89
CA GLU A 79 -3.21 9.87 -11.68
C GLU A 79 -4.00 8.62 -12.09
N TYR A 80 -3.33 7.45 -12.19
CA TYR A 80 -3.94 6.15 -12.51
C TYR A 80 -4.34 5.35 -11.26
N ILE A 81 -4.57 6.02 -10.13
CA ILE A 81 -4.88 5.35 -8.85
C ILE A 81 -6.03 4.33 -8.96
N ASP A 82 -7.05 4.61 -9.77
CA ASP A 82 -8.18 3.68 -9.94
C ASP A 82 -7.75 2.36 -10.58
N ILE A 83 -6.88 2.42 -11.58
CA ILE A 83 -6.29 1.24 -12.25
C ILE A 83 -5.37 0.52 -11.26
N ILE A 84 -4.54 1.26 -10.51
CA ILE A 84 -3.65 0.69 -9.50
C ILE A 84 -4.45 -0.12 -8.47
N LEU A 85 -5.48 0.45 -7.89
CA LEU A 85 -6.31 -0.23 -6.89
C LEU A 85 -7.05 -1.44 -7.45
N GLU A 86 -7.60 -1.33 -8.66
CA GLU A 86 -8.31 -2.42 -9.33
C GLU A 86 -7.42 -3.65 -9.53
N PHE A 87 -6.24 -3.46 -10.12
CA PHE A 87 -5.32 -4.57 -10.41
C PHE A 87 -4.56 -5.05 -9.18
N SER A 88 -4.31 -4.18 -8.19
CA SER A 88 -3.73 -4.58 -6.90
C SER A 88 -4.63 -5.56 -6.16
N LYS A 89 -5.96 -5.45 -6.28
CA LYS A 89 -6.90 -6.39 -5.68
C LYS A 89 -6.61 -7.82 -6.12
N HIS A 90 -6.43 -8.03 -7.41
CA HIS A 90 -6.10 -9.34 -7.96
C HIS A 90 -4.76 -9.90 -7.46
N VAL A 91 -3.75 -9.03 -7.33
CA VAL A 91 -2.43 -9.42 -6.80
C VAL A 91 -2.55 -9.81 -5.32
N LEU A 92 -3.22 -8.97 -4.52
CA LEU A 92 -3.40 -9.20 -3.08
C LEU A 92 -4.25 -10.43 -2.75
N GLU A 93 -5.21 -10.80 -3.59
CA GLU A 93 -5.99 -12.04 -3.44
C GLU A 93 -5.13 -13.30 -3.61
N ARG A 94 -4.01 -13.22 -4.34
CA ARG A 94 -3.10 -14.34 -4.62
C ARG A 94 -1.86 -14.35 -3.73
N ASN A 95 -1.27 -13.19 -3.51
CA ASN A 95 -0.05 -13.03 -2.71
C ASN A 95 -0.08 -11.68 -1.99
N GLN A 96 -0.49 -11.71 -0.71
CA GLN A 96 -0.57 -10.50 0.11
C GLN A 96 0.81 -9.97 0.52
N GLU A 97 1.77 -10.86 0.75
CA GLU A 97 3.11 -10.50 1.21
C GLU A 97 3.88 -9.66 0.19
N ASP A 98 3.87 -10.09 -1.08
CA ASP A 98 4.48 -9.30 -2.14
C ASP A 98 3.56 -8.18 -2.64
N GLY A 99 2.24 -8.41 -2.63
CA GLY A 99 1.26 -7.45 -3.11
C GLY A 99 1.23 -6.15 -2.31
N ILE A 100 1.50 -6.19 -0.99
CA ILE A 100 1.56 -4.97 -0.18
C ILE A 100 2.68 -4.02 -0.63
N LYS A 101 3.75 -4.54 -1.25
CA LYS A 101 4.86 -3.76 -1.78
C LYS A 101 4.45 -2.77 -2.87
N ILE A 102 3.30 -2.98 -3.52
CA ILE A 102 2.70 -1.99 -4.45
C ILE A 102 2.48 -0.65 -3.75
N PHE A 103 2.27 -0.66 -2.42
CA PHE A 103 1.90 0.51 -1.62
C PHE A 103 2.94 0.90 -0.56
N THR A 104 4.04 0.16 -0.44
CA THR A 104 5.02 0.34 0.64
C THR A 104 6.48 0.33 0.19
N GLU A 105 6.76 0.24 -1.12
CA GLU A 105 8.14 0.37 -1.62
C GLU A 105 8.56 1.84 -1.69
N ASP A 106 9.86 2.09 -1.53
CA ASP A 106 10.45 3.43 -1.51
C ASP A 106 10.68 3.98 -2.95
N PHE A 107 9.61 3.97 -3.76
CA PHE A 107 9.60 4.60 -5.07
C PHE A 107 8.84 5.93 -5.01
N PRO A 108 9.30 6.99 -5.69
CA PRO A 108 8.62 8.29 -5.71
C PRO A 108 7.16 8.19 -6.18
N GLU A 109 6.87 7.31 -7.15
CA GLU A 109 5.53 7.05 -7.66
C GLU A 109 4.63 6.47 -6.58
N VAL A 110 5.14 5.51 -5.80
CA VAL A 110 4.42 4.85 -4.69
C VAL A 110 4.16 5.83 -3.55
N GLU A 111 5.18 6.61 -3.16
CA GLU A 111 5.03 7.62 -2.11
C GLU A 111 4.02 8.73 -2.50
N SER A 112 3.90 9.03 -3.80
CA SER A 112 2.98 10.02 -4.34
C SER A 112 1.51 9.58 -4.36
N LEU A 113 1.22 8.29 -4.11
CA LEU A 113 -0.14 7.78 -4.11
C LEU A 113 -1.00 8.47 -3.04
N PRO A 114 -2.29 8.73 -3.32
CA PRO A 114 -3.20 9.35 -2.36
C PRO A 114 -3.46 8.40 -1.17
N ARG A 115 -2.67 8.55 -0.11
CA ARG A 115 -2.65 7.69 1.08
C ARG A 115 -4.04 7.38 1.66
N PRO A 116 -4.99 8.36 1.75
CA PRO A 116 -6.34 8.06 2.26
C PRO A 116 -7.10 7.05 1.38
N ARG A 117 -6.91 7.10 0.05
CA ARG A 117 -7.57 6.18 -0.88
C ARG A 117 -6.98 4.76 -0.78
N VAL A 118 -5.66 4.66 -0.66
CA VAL A 118 -4.98 3.37 -0.46
C VAL A 118 -5.41 2.76 0.87
N TYR A 119 -5.42 3.55 1.96
CA TYR A 119 -5.88 3.09 3.26
C TYR A 119 -7.34 2.59 3.22
N ASP A 120 -8.26 3.37 2.65
CA ASP A 120 -9.68 3.00 2.51
C ASP A 120 -9.86 1.71 1.69
N PHE A 121 -9.08 1.54 0.63
CA PHE A 121 -9.07 0.31 -0.17
C PHE A 121 -8.61 -0.91 0.64
N LEU A 122 -7.51 -0.78 1.38
CA LEU A 122 -6.98 -1.87 2.20
C LEU A 122 -7.92 -2.20 3.37
N ASP A 123 -8.44 -1.19 4.07
CA ASP A 123 -9.37 -1.39 5.20
C ASP A 123 -10.63 -2.15 4.78
N ARG A 124 -11.18 -1.84 3.60
CA ARG A 124 -12.40 -2.50 3.09
C ARG A 124 -12.18 -3.89 2.54
N ASN A 125 -11.05 -4.15 1.89
CA ASN A 125 -10.85 -5.41 1.15
C ASN A 125 -9.83 -6.35 1.80
N PHE A 126 -8.83 -5.81 2.53
CA PHE A 126 -7.69 -6.56 3.08
C PHE A 126 -7.31 -6.01 4.45
N LYS A 127 -8.24 -6.05 5.39
CA LYS A 127 -8.12 -5.42 6.71
C LYS A 127 -6.85 -5.80 7.49
N ASN A 128 -6.35 -7.02 7.29
CA ASN A 128 -5.09 -7.49 7.88
C ASN A 128 -3.86 -6.74 7.36
N LEU A 129 -3.93 -6.12 6.18
CA LEU A 129 -2.85 -5.32 5.60
C LEU A 129 -2.89 -3.84 6.00
N ALA A 130 -3.98 -3.39 6.65
CA ALA A 130 -4.09 -2.01 7.11
C ALA A 130 -3.00 -1.65 8.14
N ILE A 131 -2.70 -2.55 9.09
CA ILE A 131 -1.65 -2.31 10.10
C ILE A 131 -0.26 -2.13 9.46
N PRO A 132 0.28 -3.09 8.67
CA PRO A 132 1.60 -2.93 8.05
C PRO A 132 1.68 -1.69 7.13
N TYR A 133 0.62 -1.38 6.39
CA TYR A 133 0.58 -0.16 5.58
C TYR A 133 0.65 1.11 6.45
N LEU A 134 -0.18 1.22 7.49
CA LEU A 134 -0.18 2.37 8.39
C LEU A 134 1.15 2.54 9.13
N GLN A 135 1.77 1.43 9.56
CA GLN A 135 3.10 1.45 10.17
C GLN A 135 4.16 1.98 9.20
N HIS A 136 4.11 1.56 7.94
CA HIS A 136 5.04 2.06 6.92
C HIS A 136 4.85 3.55 6.67
N VAL A 137 3.63 4.01 6.43
CA VAL A 137 3.27 5.42 6.20
C VAL A 137 3.72 6.32 7.36
N ILE A 138 3.55 5.87 8.60
CA ILE A 138 3.90 6.65 9.79
C ILE A 138 5.39 6.61 10.08
N ASN A 139 6.03 5.43 10.05
CA ASN A 139 7.39 5.24 10.54
C ASN A 139 8.44 5.52 9.46
N VAL A 140 8.15 5.18 8.20
CA VAL A 140 9.10 5.35 7.08
C VAL A 140 8.88 6.70 6.40
N TRP A 141 7.65 7.02 6.01
CA TRP A 141 7.35 8.28 5.33
C TRP A 141 7.05 9.45 6.27
N GLY A 142 7.07 9.22 7.59
CA GLY A 142 6.95 10.26 8.59
C GLY A 142 5.63 11.02 8.57
N GLU A 143 4.52 10.36 8.21
CA GLU A 143 3.19 10.96 8.16
C GLU A 143 2.76 11.48 9.54
N LYS A 144 2.26 12.70 9.58
CA LYS A 144 1.87 13.40 10.82
C LYS A 144 0.36 13.62 10.95
N ASN A 145 -0.41 13.29 9.93
CA ASN A 145 -1.85 13.47 9.95
C ASN A 145 -2.49 12.56 11.00
N PRO A 146 -3.24 13.12 11.97
CA PRO A 146 -3.89 12.36 13.04
C PRO A 146 -4.78 11.22 12.55
N LEU A 147 -5.33 11.32 11.34
CA LEU A 147 -6.18 10.29 10.75
C LEU A 147 -5.48 8.93 10.72
N PHE A 148 -4.24 8.87 10.21
CA PHE A 148 -3.50 7.60 10.09
C PHE A 148 -3.07 7.06 11.45
N HIS A 149 -2.68 7.96 12.38
CA HIS A 149 -2.32 7.57 13.74
C HIS A 149 -3.52 7.01 14.52
N ASN A 150 -4.68 7.63 14.43
CA ASN A 150 -5.91 7.15 15.04
C ASN A 150 -6.39 5.84 14.40
N ALA A 151 -6.25 5.70 13.08
CA ALA A 151 -6.57 4.47 12.36
C ALA A 151 -5.70 3.30 12.83
N LEU A 152 -4.38 3.50 12.99
CA LEU A 152 -3.48 2.47 13.50
C LEU A 152 -3.88 2.01 14.91
N ILE A 153 -4.18 2.95 15.80
CA ILE A 153 -4.65 2.65 17.15
C ILE A 153 -5.96 1.84 17.11
N HIS A 154 -6.89 2.21 16.23
CA HIS A 154 -8.15 1.50 16.06
C HIS A 154 -7.93 0.04 15.62
N HIS A 155 -7.12 -0.19 14.60
CA HIS A 155 -6.81 -1.53 14.11
C HIS A 155 -6.07 -2.39 15.14
N LEU A 156 -5.10 -1.80 15.85
CA LEU A 156 -4.40 -2.52 16.92
C LEU A 156 -5.36 -2.90 18.07
N ARG A 157 -6.29 -2.00 18.44
CA ARG A 157 -7.34 -2.30 19.41
C ARG A 157 -8.23 -3.46 18.96
N GLU A 158 -8.72 -3.41 17.71
CA GLU A 158 -9.53 -4.50 17.17
C GLU A 158 -8.77 -5.82 17.19
N ARG A 159 -7.49 -5.80 16.86
CA ARG A 159 -6.64 -6.99 16.92
C ARG A 159 -6.50 -7.54 18.34
N ILE A 160 -6.37 -6.66 19.35
CA ILE A 160 -6.33 -7.05 20.77
C ILE A 160 -7.65 -7.70 21.21
N LEU A 161 -8.79 -7.18 20.77
CA LEU A 161 -10.11 -7.62 21.26
C LEU A 161 -10.68 -8.82 20.52
N ASN A 162 -10.39 -8.95 19.23
CA ASN A 162 -11.07 -9.90 18.36
C ASN A 162 -10.27 -11.18 18.08
N TYR A 163 -8.97 -11.22 18.41
CA TYR A 163 -8.17 -12.43 18.25
C TYR A 163 -8.22 -13.30 19.52
N ASN A 164 -8.66 -14.55 19.35
CA ASN A 164 -8.67 -15.55 20.43
C ASN A 164 -7.27 -16.13 20.72
N ASP A 165 -6.27 -15.77 19.93
CA ASP A 165 -4.88 -16.17 20.15
C ASP A 165 -4.20 -15.18 21.11
N PRO A 166 -3.79 -15.65 22.31
CA PRO A 166 -3.15 -14.80 23.31
C PRO A 166 -1.85 -14.15 22.84
N ASP A 167 -1.07 -14.86 22.01
CA ASP A 167 0.24 -14.37 21.53
C ASP A 167 0.06 -13.22 20.54
N VAL A 168 -0.91 -13.32 19.63
CA VAL A 168 -1.26 -12.25 18.67
C VAL A 168 -1.81 -11.01 19.39
N SER A 169 -2.64 -11.22 20.41
CA SER A 169 -3.18 -10.14 21.24
C SER A 169 -2.09 -9.44 22.06
N LEU A 170 -1.16 -10.20 22.64
CA LEU A 170 -0.05 -9.66 23.41
C LEU A 170 0.93 -8.85 22.53
N ASP A 171 1.25 -9.34 21.33
CA ASP A 171 2.10 -8.61 20.38
C ASP A 171 1.44 -7.30 19.96
N ALA A 172 0.16 -7.34 19.59
CA ALA A 172 -0.59 -6.13 19.22
C ALA A 172 -0.65 -5.11 20.38
N LYS A 173 -0.77 -5.58 21.63
CA LYS A 173 -0.72 -4.73 22.83
C LYS A 173 0.65 -4.09 23.01
N ARG A 174 1.73 -4.84 22.80
CA ARG A 174 3.11 -4.32 22.88
C ARG A 174 3.33 -3.22 21.84
N VAL A 175 2.98 -3.49 20.59
CA VAL A 175 3.10 -2.53 19.47
C VAL A 175 2.29 -1.26 19.77
N LEU A 176 1.06 -1.40 20.28
CA LEU A 176 0.24 -0.25 20.66
C LEU A 176 0.89 0.59 21.76
N LEU A 177 1.42 -0.02 22.82
CA LEU A 177 2.07 0.70 23.92
C LEU A 177 3.32 1.44 23.47
N GLU A 178 4.14 0.83 22.61
CA GLU A 178 5.31 1.47 22.01
C GLU A 178 4.90 2.65 21.12
N PHE A 179 3.86 2.46 20.31
CA PHE A 179 3.33 3.51 19.45
C PHE A 179 2.78 4.70 20.25
N LEU A 180 2.01 4.46 21.30
CA LEU A 180 1.48 5.52 22.16
C LEU A 180 2.59 6.33 22.87
N LYS A 181 3.75 5.70 23.17
CA LYS A 181 4.91 6.39 23.74
C LYS A 181 5.66 7.24 22.72
N SER A 182 5.79 6.76 21.50
CA SER A 182 6.60 7.40 20.45
C SER A 182 5.85 8.45 19.66
N SER A 183 4.59 8.20 19.30
CA SER A 183 3.78 9.12 18.51
C SER A 183 3.21 10.27 19.33
N ARG A 184 3.11 11.46 18.68
CA ARG A 184 2.49 12.67 19.24
C ARG A 184 1.33 13.20 18.40
N PHE A 185 0.98 12.49 17.33
CA PHE A 185 0.06 12.98 16.31
C PHE A 185 -1.34 12.35 16.37
N TYR A 186 -1.61 11.45 17.30
CA TYR A 186 -2.96 10.91 17.51
C TYR A 186 -3.81 11.87 18.37
N THR A 187 -5.13 11.70 18.33
CA THR A 187 -6.09 12.46 19.12
C THR A 187 -6.29 11.78 20.48
N PRO A 188 -5.88 12.41 21.59
CA PRO A 188 -5.94 11.79 22.93
C PRO A 188 -7.33 11.33 23.34
N GLU A 189 -8.35 12.12 23.04
CA GLU A 189 -9.75 11.83 23.38
C GLU A 189 -10.25 10.57 22.70
N ASN A 190 -9.82 10.32 21.45
CA ASN A 190 -10.17 9.10 20.73
C ASN A 190 -9.53 7.87 21.35
N VAL A 191 -8.28 7.99 21.82
CA VAL A 191 -7.59 6.86 22.50
C VAL A 191 -8.31 6.51 23.80
N LEU A 192 -8.65 7.51 24.63
CA LEU A 192 -9.40 7.28 25.87
C LEU A 192 -10.76 6.63 25.63
N ALA A 193 -11.49 7.07 24.59
CA ALA A 193 -12.78 6.50 24.23
C ALA A 193 -12.66 5.03 23.78
N LEU A 194 -11.54 4.66 23.15
CA LEU A 194 -11.30 3.30 22.67
C LEU A 194 -10.93 2.29 23.79
N PHE A 195 -10.35 2.76 24.91
CA PHE A 195 -9.83 1.89 25.99
C PHE A 195 -10.37 2.25 27.39
N PRO A 196 -11.69 2.39 27.59
CA PRO A 196 -12.26 2.89 28.84
C PRO A 196 -12.01 1.98 30.06
N TYR A 197 -11.68 0.69 29.84
CA TYR A 197 -11.56 -0.32 30.91
C TYR A 197 -10.16 -0.99 30.96
N ASN A 198 -9.19 -0.54 30.23
CA ASN A 198 -7.85 -1.13 30.24
C ASN A 198 -6.89 -0.26 31.08
N GLY A 199 -6.73 -0.61 32.35
CA GLY A 199 -5.91 0.16 33.31
C GLY A 199 -4.46 0.36 32.89
N GLU A 200 -3.81 -0.62 32.21
CA GLU A 200 -2.42 -0.50 31.79
C GLU A 200 -2.25 0.51 30.63
N ILE A 201 -3.13 0.46 29.65
CA ILE A 201 -3.11 1.40 28.51
C ILE A 201 -3.44 2.81 29.03
N PHE A 202 -4.38 2.92 29.96
CA PHE A 202 -4.77 4.18 30.59
C PHE A 202 -3.62 4.80 31.40
N VAL A 203 -2.89 4.01 32.18
CA VAL A 203 -1.74 4.48 32.96
C VAL A 203 -0.61 4.97 32.03
N VAL A 204 -0.27 4.21 30.98
CA VAL A 204 0.75 4.62 30.00
C VAL A 204 0.32 5.88 29.29
N PHE A 205 -0.93 5.98 28.90
CA PHE A 205 -1.48 7.14 28.24
C PHE A 205 -1.39 8.40 29.11
N ILE A 206 -1.81 8.33 30.39
CA ILE A 206 -1.69 9.46 31.34
C ILE A 206 -0.23 9.85 31.56
N PHE A 207 0.65 8.86 31.75
CA PHE A 207 2.07 9.12 31.97
C PHE A 207 2.70 9.86 30.79
N VAL A 208 2.46 9.41 29.57
CA VAL A 208 2.99 10.03 28.35
C VAL A 208 2.45 11.45 28.15
N HIS A 209 1.17 11.67 28.43
CA HIS A 209 0.54 13.00 28.26
C HIS A 209 0.98 13.99 29.33
N ASN A 210 1.08 13.56 30.58
CA ASN A 210 1.59 14.42 31.66
C ASN A 210 3.08 14.77 31.49
N SER A 211 3.88 13.82 31.05
CA SER A 211 5.32 14.05 30.78
C SER A 211 5.58 15.01 29.60
N ASN A 212 4.64 15.10 28.67
CA ASN A 212 4.72 15.97 27.49
C ASN A 212 4.01 17.33 27.65
N GLY A 213 3.55 17.69 28.84
CA GLY A 213 2.88 18.98 29.13
C GLY A 213 1.52 19.17 28.45
N ARG A 214 0.92 18.09 27.93
CA ARG A 214 -0.42 18.11 27.36
C ARG A 214 -1.44 17.84 28.47
N TYR A 215 -1.90 18.89 29.12
CA TYR A 215 -3.00 18.77 30.08
C TYR A 215 -4.26 18.30 29.35
N LEU A 216 -4.68 17.07 29.60
CA LEU A 216 -6.03 16.65 29.30
C LEU A 216 -6.97 17.58 30.06
N SER A 217 -7.81 18.32 29.36
CA SER A 217 -8.95 18.99 29.98
C SER A 217 -9.70 17.90 30.74
N LYS A 218 -9.76 18.02 32.07
CA LYS A 218 -10.28 16.99 32.99
C LYS A 218 -11.55 16.39 32.38
N PRO A 219 -11.58 15.11 32.04
CA PRO A 219 -12.83 14.45 31.67
C PRO A 219 -13.69 14.44 32.93
N LYS A 220 -14.81 15.17 32.89
CA LYS A 220 -15.78 15.33 33.98
C LYS A 220 -16.38 13.99 34.48
N CYS A 221 -15.98 12.87 33.95
CA CYS A 221 -16.57 11.56 34.17
C CYS A 221 -15.65 10.49 34.80
N LEU A 222 -14.36 10.77 35.08
CA LEU A 222 -13.38 9.72 35.40
C LEU A 222 -13.20 9.41 36.91
N PHE A 223 -13.89 10.13 37.81
CA PHE A 223 -13.77 9.92 39.29
C PHE A 223 -15.03 9.36 39.96
N ARG A 224 -15.78 8.48 39.27
CA ARG A 224 -16.97 7.88 39.92
C ARG A 224 -16.82 6.39 40.29
N TYR A 225 -15.66 5.78 40.09
CA TYR A 225 -15.40 4.39 40.49
C TYR A 225 -13.95 4.23 40.97
N VAL A 226 -13.69 4.64 42.19
CA VAL A 226 -12.72 4.07 43.11
C VAL A 226 -13.48 3.67 44.37
#